data_81f0a3b439396da6967f1249125a0015
#
_entry.id   81f0a3b439396da6967f1249125a0015
#
_cell.length_a   1.000
_cell.length_b   1.000
_cell.length_c   1.000
_cell.angle_alpha   90.00
_cell.angle_beta   90.00
_cell.angle_gamma   90.00
#
_symmetry.space_group_name_H-M   'P 1'
#
loop_
_entity.id
_entity.type
_entity.pdbx_description
1 polymer ?
#
loop_
_entity_poly.entity_id
_entity_poly.type
_entity_poly.pdbx_seq_one_letter_code
_entity_poly.pdbx_strand_id
1 'polypeptide(L)'
;MQRGEIWDAEIPGIGRHPVVIATRDTAIPLLTHVVCVLVTSTYHGHVAEVEVGSDEGLYHSSAVNCDNIFTLPKQVLVKKRGSLGPVETSKFDSALAVALGIRN
;
A
#
# COMPACT_ATOMS: atom_id res chain seq x y z
N MET A 1 -7.65 10.70 -4.32
CA MET A 1 -6.74 9.74 -3.66
C MET A 1 -7.02 9.71 -2.17
N GLN A 2 -7.12 8.52 -1.60
CA GLN A 2 -7.41 8.33 -0.18
C GLN A 2 -6.51 7.24 0.39
N ARG A 3 -6.25 7.30 1.69
CA ARG A 3 -5.50 6.26 2.41
C ARG A 3 -6.19 4.91 2.24
N GLY A 4 -5.41 3.86 2.00
CA GLY A 4 -5.92 2.51 1.77
C GLY A 4 -6.27 2.19 0.33
N GLU A 5 -6.28 3.17 -0.56
CA GLU A 5 -6.43 2.90 -1.98
C GLU A 5 -5.20 2.21 -2.55
N ILE A 6 -5.43 1.34 -3.53
CA ILE A 6 -4.37 0.63 -4.25
C ILE A 6 -4.24 1.27 -5.63
N TRP A 7 -3.03 1.73 -5.93
CA TRP A 7 -2.71 2.38 -7.19
C TRP A 7 -1.53 1.70 -7.86
N ASP A 8 -1.54 1.60 -9.19
CA ASP A 8 -0.34 1.26 -9.94
C ASP A 8 0.60 2.46 -9.92
N ALA A 9 1.87 2.22 -9.57
CA ALA A 9 2.91 3.24 -9.53
C ALA A 9 4.04 2.90 -10.50
N GLU A 10 4.49 3.90 -11.24
CA GLU A 10 5.71 3.81 -12.05
C GLU A 10 6.88 4.21 -11.15
N ILE A 11 7.51 3.22 -10.51
CA ILE A 11 8.58 3.47 -9.52
C ILE A 11 9.92 3.55 -10.23
N PRO A 12 10.64 4.69 -10.16
CA PRO A 12 11.94 4.82 -10.82
C PRO A 12 12.91 3.73 -10.39
N GLY A 13 13.52 3.05 -11.37
CA GLY A 13 14.48 1.98 -11.16
C GLY A 13 13.88 0.62 -10.80
N ILE A 14 12.57 0.55 -10.55
CA ILE A 14 11.88 -0.69 -10.15
C ILE A 14 10.85 -1.10 -11.20
N GLY A 15 10.13 -0.12 -11.78
CA GLY A 15 9.08 -0.37 -12.76
C GLY A 15 7.69 -0.21 -12.17
N ARG A 16 6.69 -0.76 -12.87
CA ARG A 16 5.28 -0.60 -12.50
C ARG A 16 4.87 -1.66 -11.48
N HIS A 17 4.41 -1.20 -10.31
CA HIS A 17 3.93 -2.07 -9.24
C HIS A 17 2.70 -1.46 -8.56
N PRO A 18 1.78 -2.30 -8.05
CA PRO A 18 0.72 -1.80 -7.18
C PRO A 18 1.32 -1.36 -5.85
N VAL A 19 0.75 -0.30 -5.30
CA VAL A 19 1.11 0.22 -3.96
C VAL A 19 -0.17 0.58 -3.21
N VAL A 20 -0.11 0.51 -1.88
CA VAL A 20 -1.19 0.99 -1.00
C VAL A 20 -0.79 2.37 -0.51
N ILE A 21 -1.72 3.32 -0.60
CA ILE A 21 -1.52 4.68 -0.07
C ILE A 21 -1.60 4.63 1.44
N ALA A 22 -0.53 5.06 2.12
CA ALA A 22 -0.43 5.02 3.57
C ALA A 22 -0.53 6.38 4.25
N THR A 23 -0.34 7.47 3.51
CA THR A 23 -0.45 8.83 4.05
C THR A 23 -1.88 9.08 4.57
N ARG A 24 -2.02 9.71 5.72
CA ARG A 24 -3.32 10.07 6.28
C ARG A 24 -4.10 10.98 5.35
N ASP A 25 -5.41 10.81 5.31
CA ASP A 25 -6.29 11.50 4.34
C ASP A 25 -6.21 13.03 4.44
N THR A 26 -6.07 13.57 5.64
CA THR A 26 -6.01 15.03 5.83
C THR A 26 -4.75 15.66 5.24
N ALA A 27 -3.68 14.89 5.08
CA ALA A 27 -2.42 15.38 4.52
C ALA A 27 -2.31 15.18 3.01
N ILE A 28 -2.98 14.17 2.45
CA ILE A 28 -2.87 13.83 1.02
C ILE A 28 -3.05 15.05 0.11
N PRO A 29 -4.11 15.88 0.26
CA PRO A 29 -4.28 17.02 -0.65
C PRO A 29 -3.23 18.12 -0.48
N LEU A 30 -2.51 18.14 0.64
CA LEU A 30 -1.53 19.18 0.94
C LEU A 30 -0.11 18.84 0.51
N LEU A 31 0.17 17.54 0.25
CA LEU A 31 1.51 17.04 -0.04
C LEU A 31 1.69 16.78 -1.53
N THR A 32 2.90 17.00 -2.04
CA THR A 32 3.28 16.62 -3.41
C THR A 32 3.67 15.15 -3.49
N HIS A 33 4.08 14.56 -2.37
CA HIS A 33 4.52 13.17 -2.24
C HIS A 33 3.66 12.48 -1.21
N VAL A 34 3.44 11.18 -1.40
CA VAL A 34 2.70 10.35 -0.45
C VAL A 34 3.50 9.10 -0.10
N VAL A 35 3.28 8.60 1.11
CA VAL A 35 3.87 7.35 1.58
C VAL A 35 3.07 6.21 0.99
N CYS A 36 3.76 5.27 0.36
CA CYS A 36 3.20 4.11 -0.31
C CYS A 36 3.86 2.84 0.19
N VAL A 37 3.10 1.76 0.24
CA VAL A 37 3.58 0.44 0.65
C VAL A 37 3.48 -0.51 -0.52
N LEU A 38 4.57 -1.21 -0.84
CA LEU A 38 4.65 -2.07 -2.01
C LEU A 38 3.73 -3.28 -1.88
N VAL A 39 3.03 -3.59 -2.98
CA VAL A 39 2.28 -4.85 -3.13
C VAL A 39 3.12 -5.80 -3.97
N THR A 40 3.39 -6.99 -3.44
CA THR A 40 4.18 -8.02 -4.11
C THR A 40 3.29 -9.17 -4.56
N SER A 41 3.75 -9.96 -5.53
CA SER A 41 2.96 -11.02 -6.15
C SER A 41 2.78 -12.27 -5.30
N THR A 42 3.51 -12.41 -4.20
CA THR A 42 3.48 -13.61 -3.35
C THR A 42 3.29 -13.27 -1.89
N TYR A 43 2.27 -13.85 -1.27
CA TYR A 43 2.02 -13.73 0.16
C TYR A 43 2.75 -14.88 0.89
N HIS A 44 3.60 -14.53 1.87
CA HIS A 44 4.38 -15.50 2.65
C HIS A 44 3.85 -15.70 4.07
N GLY A 45 2.90 -14.90 4.52
CA GLY A 45 2.34 -15.00 5.87
C GLY A 45 3.18 -14.35 6.96
N HIS A 46 4.06 -13.40 6.61
CA HIS A 46 4.82 -12.64 7.59
C HIS A 46 3.91 -11.70 8.39
N VAL A 47 4.34 -11.37 9.62
CA VAL A 47 3.60 -10.43 10.49
C VAL A 47 3.49 -9.02 9.89
N ALA A 48 4.41 -8.65 8.98
CA ALA A 48 4.40 -7.36 8.29
C ALA A 48 3.73 -7.43 6.92
N GLU A 49 3.07 -8.54 6.58
CA GLU A 49 2.35 -8.70 5.31
C GLU A 49 0.85 -8.78 5.53
N VAL A 50 0.08 -8.23 4.58
CA VAL A 50 -1.38 -8.38 4.52
C VAL A 50 -1.74 -9.03 3.20
N GLU A 51 -2.48 -10.13 3.24
CA GLU A 51 -2.98 -10.79 2.03
C GLU A 51 -4.07 -9.96 1.40
N VAL A 52 -3.96 -9.74 0.09
CA VAL A 52 -4.94 -9.01 -0.73
C VAL A 52 -5.13 -9.75 -2.05
N GLY A 53 -6.21 -9.44 -2.76
CA GLY A 53 -6.50 -10.12 -4.02
C GLY A 53 -7.58 -9.44 -4.81
N SER A 54 -8.46 -10.24 -5.44
CA SER A 54 -9.49 -9.73 -6.36
C SER A 54 -10.47 -8.77 -5.69
N ASP A 55 -10.77 -8.96 -4.42
CA ASP A 55 -11.70 -8.06 -3.69
C ASP A 55 -11.13 -6.65 -3.55
N GLU A 56 -9.81 -6.50 -3.62
CA GLU A 56 -9.12 -5.21 -3.52
C GLU A 56 -8.69 -4.66 -4.88
N GLY A 57 -9.10 -5.32 -5.97
CA GLY A 57 -8.85 -4.86 -7.34
C GLY A 57 -7.59 -5.42 -7.99
N LEU A 58 -7.01 -6.50 -7.44
CA LEU A 58 -5.84 -7.16 -8.00
C LEU A 58 -6.24 -8.41 -8.80
N TYR A 59 -5.40 -8.84 -9.74
CA TYR A 59 -5.70 -9.98 -10.60
C TYR A 59 -5.52 -11.32 -9.91
N HIS A 60 -4.70 -11.39 -8.88
CA HIS A 60 -4.39 -12.63 -8.15
C HIS A 60 -4.04 -12.31 -6.70
N SER A 61 -3.96 -13.36 -5.88
CA SER A 61 -3.51 -13.24 -4.49
C SER A 61 -2.12 -12.60 -4.45
N SER A 62 -1.98 -11.60 -3.58
CA SER A 62 -0.79 -10.78 -3.47
C SER A 62 -0.57 -10.42 -2.00
N ALA A 63 0.53 -9.76 -1.71
CA ALA A 63 0.84 -9.30 -0.35
C ALA A 63 1.13 -7.81 -0.33
N VAL A 64 0.50 -7.08 0.59
CA VAL A 64 0.97 -5.75 0.97
C VAL A 64 2.16 -5.96 1.90
N ASN A 65 3.36 -5.62 1.43
CA ASN A 65 4.59 -5.83 2.19
C ASN A 65 4.98 -4.56 2.93
N CYS A 66 4.61 -4.49 4.21
CA CYS A 66 4.83 -3.29 5.03
C CYS A 66 6.31 -3.05 5.37
N ASP A 67 7.21 -3.96 5.05
CA ASP A 67 8.65 -3.75 5.16
C ASP A 67 9.21 -2.99 3.94
N ASN A 68 8.41 -2.78 2.88
CA ASN A 68 8.80 -2.04 1.68
C ASN A 68 7.96 -0.77 1.55
N ILE A 69 8.50 0.34 2.05
CA ILE A 69 7.81 1.62 2.10
C ILE A 69 8.55 2.62 1.21
N PHE A 70 7.80 3.35 0.38
CA PHE A 70 8.31 4.37 -0.52
C PHE A 70 7.59 5.68 -0.28
N THR A 71 8.30 6.79 -0.38
CA THR A 71 7.68 8.11 -0.54
C THR A 71 7.76 8.46 -2.02
N LEU A 72 6.60 8.57 -2.67
CA LEU A 72 6.50 8.74 -4.12
C LEU A 72 5.81 10.05 -4.47
N PRO A 73 6.25 10.75 -5.55
CA PRO A 73 5.48 11.88 -6.06
C PRO A 73 4.14 11.36 -6.60
N LYS A 74 3.07 12.12 -6.37
CA LYS A 74 1.71 11.72 -6.79
C LYS A 74 1.62 11.42 -8.28
N GLN A 75 2.42 12.10 -9.10
CA GLN A 75 2.39 11.94 -10.56
C GLN A 75 2.79 10.54 -11.04
N VAL A 76 3.54 9.76 -10.23
CA VAL A 76 3.89 8.40 -10.62
C VAL A 76 2.79 7.39 -10.30
N LEU A 77 1.75 7.80 -9.58
CA LEU A 77 0.58 6.99 -9.30
C LEU A 77 -0.38 7.14 -10.47
N VAL A 78 -0.35 6.16 -11.39
CA VAL A 78 -0.93 6.33 -12.74
C VAL A 78 -2.32 5.73 -12.90
N LYS A 79 -2.71 4.75 -12.07
CA LYS A 79 -4.02 4.10 -12.20
C LYS A 79 -4.49 3.54 -10.86
N LYS A 80 -5.69 3.93 -10.45
CA LYS A 80 -6.33 3.32 -9.28
C LYS A 80 -6.81 1.92 -9.63
N ARG A 81 -6.48 0.95 -8.77
CA ARG A 81 -6.88 -0.45 -8.91
C ARG A 81 -8.08 -0.81 -8.03
N GLY A 82 -8.10 -0.30 -6.84
CA GLY A 82 -9.13 -0.61 -5.85
C GLY A 82 -8.78 -0.01 -4.50
N SER A 83 -9.22 -0.66 -3.43
CA SER A 83 -8.93 -0.20 -2.07
C SER A 83 -9.03 -1.36 -1.07
N LEU A 84 -8.38 -1.17 0.09
CA LEU A 84 -8.54 -2.05 1.23
C LEU A 84 -9.93 -1.85 1.83
N GLY A 85 -10.60 -2.94 2.19
CA GLY A 85 -11.81 -2.89 2.99
C GLY A 85 -11.50 -2.65 4.47
N PRO A 86 -12.55 -2.56 5.34
CA PRO A 86 -12.34 -2.27 6.76
C PRO A 86 -11.46 -3.30 7.47
N VAL A 87 -11.64 -4.58 7.19
CA VAL A 87 -10.84 -5.66 7.80
C VAL A 87 -9.39 -5.56 7.38
N GLU A 88 -9.13 -5.41 6.07
CA GLU A 88 -7.77 -5.29 5.53
C GLU A 88 -7.10 -4.01 5.98
N THR A 89 -7.84 -2.91 6.14
CA THR A 89 -7.29 -1.66 6.68
C THR A 89 -6.80 -1.85 8.11
N SER A 90 -7.56 -2.55 8.95
CA SER A 90 -7.15 -2.85 10.32
C SER A 90 -5.88 -3.72 10.34
N LYS A 91 -5.82 -4.74 9.48
CA LYS A 91 -4.63 -5.59 9.35
C LYS A 91 -3.43 -4.79 8.85
N PHE A 92 -3.64 -3.88 7.90
CA PHE A 92 -2.61 -3.00 7.36
C PHE A 92 -2.02 -2.10 8.44
N ASP A 93 -2.87 -1.48 9.26
CA ASP A 93 -2.42 -0.64 10.37
C ASP A 93 -1.55 -1.43 11.35
N SER A 94 -1.98 -2.65 11.70
CA SER A 94 -1.22 -3.52 12.60
C SER A 94 0.10 -3.95 11.99
N ALA A 95 0.11 -4.32 10.71
CA ALA A 95 1.32 -4.75 10.01
C ALA A 95 2.33 -3.60 9.86
N LEU A 96 1.86 -2.38 9.60
CA LEU A 96 2.72 -1.19 9.58
C LEU A 96 3.34 -0.92 10.95
N ALA A 97 2.56 -1.03 12.01
CA ALA A 97 3.06 -0.84 13.37
C ALA A 97 4.18 -1.85 13.68
N VAL A 98 3.98 -3.12 13.31
CA VAL A 98 4.99 -4.17 13.48
C VAL A 98 6.26 -3.83 12.66
N ALA A 99 6.10 -3.49 11.39
CA ALA A 99 7.22 -3.20 10.49
C ALA A 99 8.06 -2.02 10.99
N LEU A 100 7.42 -1.03 11.58
CA LEU A 100 8.08 0.19 12.06
C LEU A 100 8.46 0.13 13.54
N GLY A 101 8.15 -0.96 14.23
CA GLY A 101 8.45 -1.09 15.65
C GLY A 101 7.60 -0.18 16.55
N ILE A 102 6.42 0.19 16.09
CA ILE A 102 5.50 1.05 16.84
C ILE A 102 4.64 0.17 17.73
N ARG A 103 4.56 0.52 19.00
CA ARG A 103 3.69 -0.18 19.96
C ARG A 103 2.25 0.30 19.82
N ASN A 104 1.36 -0.65 19.85
CA ASN A 104 -0.08 -0.39 19.85
C ASN A 104 -0.62 -0.45 21.26
#